data_a0616a12c80fe339a790758ca1d3d204
#
_entry.id   a0616a12c80fe339a790758ca1d3d204
#
_cell.length_a   1.000
_cell.length_b   1.000
_cell.length_c   1.000
_cell.angle_alpha   90.00
_cell.angle_beta   90.00
_cell.angle_gamma   90.00
#
_symmetry.space_group_name_H-M   'P 1'
#
loop_
_entity.id
_entity.type
_entity.pdbx_description
1 polymer ?
#
loop_
_entity_poly.entity_id
_entity_poly.type
_entity_poly.pdbx_seq_one_letter_code
_entity_poly.pdbx_strand_id
1 'polypeptide(L)'
;MPFVKINFTQPIIVNKNYLRSIPGILKFIQCLCCLISFSTIWLSCRSNYDPYLGTYSGFVGGNLETIALLIDFELFFMTTLILAIYYFSIFASTIIPKTVFEFVYNLLAFISQLIVSLSLLLTLINRNQNDDGFPAEPGFKGKLTSSIFGLIVSIIYGIDACFSYQSYIKS
;
A
#
# COMPACT_ATOMS: atom_id res chain seq x y z
N MET A 1 6.18 27.05 -30.26
CA MET A 1 5.23 26.20 -29.52
C MET A 1 4.16 27.11 -28.94
N PRO A 2 2.87 26.92 -29.26
CA PRO A 2 1.81 27.75 -28.69
C PRO A 2 1.64 27.37 -27.22
N PHE A 3 1.79 28.35 -26.32
CA PHE A 3 1.44 28.17 -24.90
C PHE A 3 -0.06 27.91 -24.79
N VAL A 4 -0.42 26.71 -24.37
CA VAL A 4 -1.80 26.37 -24.01
C VAL A 4 -2.15 27.18 -22.75
N LYS A 5 -2.98 28.22 -22.89
CA LYS A 5 -3.55 28.92 -21.73
C LYS A 5 -4.45 27.93 -20.99
N ILE A 6 -3.94 27.39 -19.88
CA ILE A 6 -4.75 26.57 -18.97
C ILE A 6 -5.68 27.52 -18.23
N ASN A 7 -6.94 27.54 -18.60
CA ASN A 7 -8.00 28.23 -17.85
C ASN A 7 -8.31 27.42 -16.58
N PHE A 8 -7.83 27.85 -15.44
CA PHE A 8 -8.06 27.23 -14.12
C PHE A 8 -9.50 27.35 -13.60
N THR A 9 -10.42 27.90 -14.37
CA THR A 9 -11.83 28.10 -14.00
C THR A 9 -12.75 26.93 -14.40
N GLN A 10 -12.22 25.77 -14.75
CA GLN A 10 -13.08 24.62 -14.99
C GLN A 10 -13.62 24.08 -13.64
N PRO A 11 -14.96 23.93 -13.50
CA PRO A 11 -15.53 23.37 -12.28
C PRO A 11 -14.96 21.96 -12.05
N ILE A 12 -14.66 21.65 -10.78
CA ILE A 12 -14.24 20.29 -10.39
C ILE A 12 -15.40 19.34 -10.72
N ILE A 13 -15.28 18.61 -11.82
CA ILE A 13 -16.29 17.64 -12.22
C ILE A 13 -15.92 16.29 -11.60
N VAL A 14 -16.67 15.92 -10.56
CA VAL A 14 -16.47 14.67 -9.84
C VAL A 14 -16.75 13.46 -10.72
N ASN A 15 -15.76 12.61 -10.91
CA ASN A 15 -15.85 11.41 -11.74
C ASN A 15 -16.32 10.19 -10.91
N LYS A 16 -17.62 10.16 -10.57
CA LYS A 16 -18.23 9.04 -9.84
C LYS A 16 -18.13 7.70 -10.59
N ASN A 17 -18.06 7.73 -11.91
CA ASN A 17 -17.99 6.53 -12.73
C ASN A 17 -16.62 5.86 -12.68
N TYR A 18 -15.56 6.60 -12.32
CA TYR A 18 -14.23 6.03 -12.17
C TYR A 18 -14.20 4.95 -11.09
N LEU A 19 -14.82 5.17 -9.94
CA LEU A 19 -14.86 4.18 -8.85
C LEU A 19 -15.55 2.86 -9.23
N ARG A 20 -16.37 2.86 -10.27
CA ARG A 20 -17.04 1.66 -10.81
C ARG A 20 -16.23 0.99 -11.92
N SER A 21 -15.18 1.62 -12.41
CA SER A 21 -14.29 1.02 -13.40
C SER A 21 -13.35 -0.01 -12.73
N ILE A 22 -12.86 -0.97 -13.53
CA ILE A 22 -11.92 -2.00 -13.03
C ILE A 22 -10.68 -1.36 -12.37
N PRO A 23 -9.99 -0.37 -12.99
CA PRO A 23 -8.85 0.29 -12.35
C PRO A 23 -9.23 1.00 -11.03
N GLY A 24 -10.41 1.65 -10.99
CA GLY A 24 -10.89 2.32 -9.78
C GLY A 24 -11.14 1.36 -8.62
N ILE A 25 -11.74 0.20 -8.91
CA ILE A 25 -11.96 -0.87 -7.92
C ILE A 25 -10.63 -1.42 -7.43
N LEU A 26 -9.66 -1.68 -8.32
CA LEU A 26 -8.33 -2.16 -7.93
C LEU A 26 -7.62 -1.17 -7.01
N LYS A 27 -7.60 0.14 -7.33
CA LYS A 27 -7.03 1.19 -6.48
C LYS A 27 -7.70 1.24 -5.10
N PHE A 28 -9.03 1.08 -5.05
CA PHE A 28 -9.76 1.07 -3.79
C PHE A 28 -9.39 -0.14 -2.92
N ILE A 29 -9.29 -1.34 -3.51
CA ILE A 29 -8.87 -2.55 -2.80
C ILE A 29 -7.42 -2.42 -2.33
N GLN A 30 -6.50 -1.87 -3.15
CA GLN A 30 -5.13 -1.56 -2.76
C GLN A 30 -5.09 -0.68 -1.52
N CYS A 31 -5.85 0.43 -1.49
CA CYS A 31 -5.94 1.30 -0.31
C CYS A 31 -6.40 0.54 0.94
N LEU A 32 -7.45 -0.26 0.83
CA LEU A 32 -7.98 -1.02 1.97
C LEU A 32 -6.96 -2.06 2.49
N CYS A 33 -6.33 -2.81 1.61
CA CYS A 33 -5.36 -3.83 2.01
C CYS A 33 -4.10 -3.20 2.63
N CYS A 34 -3.58 -2.10 2.07
CA CYS A 34 -2.47 -1.35 2.67
C CYS A 34 -2.83 -0.80 4.04
N LEU A 35 -4.05 -0.26 4.21
CA LEU A 35 -4.52 0.24 5.50
C LEU A 35 -4.61 -0.87 6.55
N ILE A 36 -5.11 -2.05 6.18
CA ILE A 36 -5.19 -3.21 7.07
C ILE A 36 -3.79 -3.68 7.43
N SER A 37 -2.88 -3.83 6.45
CA SER A 37 -1.49 -4.24 6.67
C SER A 37 -0.78 -3.27 7.61
N PHE A 38 -0.82 -1.97 7.32
CA PHE A 38 -0.27 -0.91 8.16
C PHE A 38 -0.83 -0.94 9.59
N SER A 39 -2.16 -1.02 9.73
CA SER A 39 -2.82 -0.98 11.05
C SER A 39 -2.46 -2.20 11.90
N THR A 40 -2.42 -3.38 11.29
CA THR A 40 -2.11 -4.63 12.01
C THR A 40 -0.66 -4.67 12.47
N ILE A 41 0.31 -4.23 11.65
CA ILE A 41 1.72 -4.16 12.07
C ILE A 41 1.93 -3.10 13.14
N TRP A 42 1.31 -1.93 12.99
CA TRP A 42 1.39 -0.85 13.97
C TRP A 42 0.89 -1.29 15.35
N LEU A 43 -0.31 -1.88 15.40
CA LEU A 43 -0.91 -2.36 16.64
C LEU A 43 -0.13 -3.52 17.27
N SER A 44 0.48 -4.38 16.46
CA SER A 44 1.23 -5.55 16.93
C SER A 44 2.63 -5.22 17.46
N CYS A 45 3.21 -4.14 16.97
CA CYS A 45 4.53 -3.65 17.40
C CYS A 45 4.43 -2.51 18.42
N ARG A 46 3.22 -2.18 18.89
CA ARG A 46 3.04 -1.19 19.95
C ARG A 46 3.38 -1.82 21.30
N SER A 47 4.28 -1.19 22.07
CA SER A 47 4.57 -1.65 23.43
C SER A 47 3.33 -1.52 24.29
N ASN A 48 2.93 -2.62 24.93
CA ASN A 48 1.97 -2.58 26.00
C ASN A 48 2.62 -1.91 27.23
N TYR A 49 1.83 -1.09 27.90
CA TYR A 49 2.17 -0.41 29.13
C TYR A 49 2.69 -1.41 30.18
N ASP A 50 3.94 -1.27 30.61
CA ASP A 50 4.42 -1.87 31.83
C ASP A 50 4.36 -0.80 32.93
N PRO A 51 3.47 -0.95 33.94
CA PRO A 51 3.28 0.02 35.00
C PRO A 51 4.51 0.21 35.91
N TYR A 52 5.51 -0.70 35.82
CA TYR A 52 6.72 -0.65 36.65
C TYR A 52 7.90 0.08 35.99
N LEU A 53 7.87 0.33 34.68
CA LEU A 53 9.01 0.89 33.93
C LEU A 53 8.76 2.29 33.33
N GLY A 54 7.65 2.93 33.65
CA GLY A 54 7.36 4.27 33.12
C GLY A 54 7.12 4.23 31.59
N THR A 55 5.92 4.48 31.18
CA THR A 55 5.42 4.40 29.84
C THR A 55 6.25 5.06 28.77
N TYR A 56 6.73 4.32 27.81
CA TYR A 56 6.94 4.82 26.45
C TYR A 56 5.95 4.09 25.53
N SER A 57 4.84 4.74 25.19
CA SER A 57 3.97 4.27 24.12
C SER A 57 4.62 4.57 22.78
N GLY A 58 5.40 3.64 22.27
CA GLY A 58 6.11 3.75 21.01
C GLY A 58 6.03 2.47 20.18
N PHE A 59 6.48 2.57 18.93
CA PHE A 59 6.68 1.41 18.08
C PHE A 59 7.95 0.67 18.51
N VAL A 60 7.81 -0.60 18.86
CA VAL A 60 8.89 -1.49 19.35
C VAL A 60 9.16 -2.60 18.32
N GLY A 61 8.97 -2.33 17.06
CA GLY A 61 9.31 -3.27 15.99
C GLY A 61 10.80 -3.30 15.70
N GLY A 62 11.29 -4.44 15.19
CA GLY A 62 12.63 -4.54 14.63
C GLY A 62 12.78 -3.74 13.33
N ASN A 63 13.97 -3.76 12.75
CA ASN A 63 14.25 -3.01 11.52
C ASN A 63 13.33 -3.43 10.36
N LEU A 64 13.03 -4.73 10.26
CA LEU A 64 12.18 -5.24 9.17
C LEU A 64 10.72 -4.83 9.34
N GLU A 65 10.20 -4.90 10.57
CA GLU A 65 8.84 -4.44 10.89
C GLU A 65 8.69 -2.93 10.67
N THR A 66 9.75 -2.16 10.95
CA THR A 66 9.78 -0.71 10.68
C THR A 66 9.75 -0.42 9.17
N ILE A 67 10.56 -1.14 8.39
CA ILE A 67 10.58 -0.99 6.92
C ILE A 67 9.22 -1.37 6.33
N ALA A 68 8.61 -2.46 6.80
CA ALA A 68 7.29 -2.89 6.36
C ALA A 68 6.22 -1.83 6.66
N LEU A 69 6.24 -1.27 7.86
CA LEU A 69 5.33 -0.20 8.27
C LEU A 69 5.45 1.03 7.37
N LEU A 70 6.69 1.46 7.07
CA LEU A 70 6.94 2.64 6.23
C LEU A 70 6.48 2.44 4.79
N ILE A 71 6.75 1.26 4.21
CA ILE A 71 6.32 0.93 2.84
C ILE A 71 4.79 0.83 2.76
N ASP A 72 4.13 0.16 3.71
CA ASP A 72 2.67 0.08 3.76
C ASP A 72 2.03 1.48 3.87
N PHE A 73 2.60 2.37 4.69
CA PHE A 73 2.14 3.74 4.84
C PHE A 73 2.33 4.55 3.56
N GLU A 74 3.52 4.47 2.93
CA GLU A 74 3.82 5.16 1.68
C GLU A 74 2.86 4.73 0.57
N LEU A 75 2.67 3.43 0.38
CA LEU A 75 1.79 2.89 -0.64
C LEU A 75 0.33 3.25 -0.38
N PHE A 76 -0.12 3.19 0.86
CA PHE A 76 -1.46 3.65 1.24
C PHE A 76 -1.66 5.12 0.88
N PHE A 77 -0.71 5.98 1.28
CA PHE A 77 -0.81 7.43 1.05
C PHE A 77 -0.80 7.77 -0.44
N MET A 78 0.17 7.23 -1.20
CA MET A 78 0.31 7.49 -2.64
C MET A 78 -0.88 6.96 -3.44
N THR A 79 -1.36 5.74 -3.13
CA THR A 79 -2.52 5.17 -3.83
C THR A 79 -3.79 5.95 -3.51
N THR A 80 -3.95 6.41 -2.27
CA THR A 80 -5.08 7.29 -1.88
C THR A 80 -5.04 8.62 -2.62
N LEU A 81 -3.87 9.23 -2.77
CA LEU A 81 -3.70 10.46 -3.55
C LEU A 81 -4.07 10.25 -5.03
N ILE A 82 -3.58 9.18 -5.65
CA ILE A 82 -3.91 8.84 -7.05
C ILE A 82 -5.43 8.63 -7.19
N LEU A 83 -6.04 7.88 -6.29
CA LEU A 83 -7.49 7.65 -6.28
C LEU A 83 -8.27 8.96 -6.13
N ALA A 84 -7.83 9.85 -5.24
CA ALA A 84 -8.44 11.17 -5.05
C ALA A 84 -8.31 12.04 -6.32
N ILE A 85 -7.14 12.08 -6.95
CA ILE A 85 -6.91 12.82 -8.20
C ILE A 85 -7.85 12.31 -9.30
N TYR A 86 -8.02 11.00 -9.44
CA TYR A 86 -8.91 10.41 -10.44
C TYR A 86 -10.39 10.65 -10.14
N TYR A 87 -10.74 10.70 -8.86
CA TYR A 87 -12.10 11.01 -8.44
C TYR A 87 -12.47 12.47 -8.69
N PHE A 88 -11.56 13.42 -8.41
CA PHE A 88 -11.82 14.84 -8.56
C PHE A 88 -11.55 15.39 -9.97
N SER A 89 -10.92 14.63 -10.88
CA SER A 89 -10.57 15.09 -12.21
C SER A 89 -10.81 14.02 -13.26
N ILE A 90 -11.83 14.25 -14.10
CA ILE A 90 -12.09 13.41 -15.28
C ILE A 90 -10.88 13.43 -16.23
N PHE A 91 -10.26 14.60 -16.41
CA PHE A 91 -9.09 14.75 -17.27
C PHE A 91 -7.90 13.91 -16.78
N ALA A 92 -7.62 13.94 -15.48
CA ALA A 92 -6.55 13.13 -14.89
C ALA A 92 -6.83 11.63 -15.07
N SER A 93 -8.08 11.19 -14.83
CA SER A 93 -8.46 9.77 -14.96
C SER A 93 -8.40 9.23 -16.40
N THR A 94 -8.34 10.10 -17.41
CA THR A 94 -8.23 9.70 -18.84
C THR A 94 -6.80 9.78 -19.36
N ILE A 95 -5.95 10.64 -18.80
CA ILE A 95 -4.59 10.89 -19.31
C ILE A 95 -3.55 10.09 -18.52
N ILE A 96 -3.59 10.14 -17.18
CA ILE A 96 -2.56 9.51 -16.34
C ILE A 96 -2.43 8.00 -16.60
N PRO A 97 -3.52 7.21 -16.75
CA PRO A 97 -3.41 5.78 -17.05
C PRO A 97 -2.76 5.45 -18.39
N LYS A 98 -2.67 6.43 -19.28
CA LYS A 98 -2.00 6.32 -20.58
C LYS A 98 -0.54 6.75 -20.56
N THR A 99 -0.04 7.13 -19.39
CA THR A 99 1.36 7.54 -19.19
C THR A 99 2.18 6.39 -18.61
N VAL A 100 3.49 6.44 -18.85
CA VAL A 100 4.46 5.52 -18.24
C VAL A 100 4.45 5.61 -16.71
N PHE A 101 4.03 6.76 -16.16
CA PHE A 101 4.06 7.03 -14.73
C PHE A 101 3.26 6.01 -13.92
N GLU A 102 2.01 5.72 -14.30
CA GLU A 102 1.17 4.78 -13.55
C GLU A 102 1.71 3.35 -13.63
N PHE A 103 2.21 2.94 -14.80
CA PHE A 103 2.86 1.65 -14.96
C PHE A 103 4.08 1.51 -14.05
N VAL A 104 4.99 2.49 -14.08
CA VAL A 104 6.21 2.46 -13.25
C VAL A 104 5.87 2.48 -11.77
N TYR A 105 4.91 3.32 -11.35
CA TYR A 105 4.46 3.36 -9.97
C TYR A 105 3.94 1.99 -9.50
N ASN A 106 3.00 1.38 -10.24
CA ASN A 106 2.44 0.09 -9.87
C ASN A 106 3.49 -1.04 -9.88
N LEU A 107 4.44 -0.99 -10.80
CA LEU A 107 5.54 -1.97 -10.87
C LEU A 107 6.48 -1.84 -9.65
N LEU A 108 6.88 -0.63 -9.28
CA LEU A 108 7.70 -0.39 -8.10
C LEU A 108 6.97 -0.78 -6.82
N ALA A 109 5.69 -0.44 -6.70
CA ALA A 109 4.84 -0.84 -5.59
C ALA A 109 4.73 -2.37 -5.46
N PHE A 110 4.55 -3.07 -6.58
CA PHE A 110 4.56 -4.54 -6.63
C PHE A 110 5.86 -5.12 -6.08
N ILE A 111 7.01 -4.66 -6.61
CA ILE A 111 8.32 -5.20 -6.23
C ILE A 111 8.64 -4.91 -4.77
N SER A 112 8.49 -3.67 -4.32
CA SER A 112 8.81 -3.27 -2.94
C SER A 112 7.94 -4.00 -1.93
N GLN A 113 6.64 -4.07 -2.18
CA GLN A 113 5.70 -4.74 -1.29
C GLN A 113 5.92 -6.26 -1.25
N LEU A 114 6.22 -6.88 -2.41
CA LEU A 114 6.51 -8.31 -2.48
C LEU A 114 7.75 -8.68 -1.65
N ILE A 115 8.85 -7.94 -1.84
CA ILE A 115 10.11 -8.19 -1.12
C ILE A 115 9.91 -8.06 0.38
N VAL A 116 9.28 -6.99 0.83
CA VAL A 116 9.12 -6.72 2.26
C VAL A 116 8.17 -7.71 2.92
N SER A 117 7.04 -8.01 2.29
CA SER A 117 6.06 -8.95 2.85
C SER A 117 6.60 -10.37 2.92
N LEU A 118 7.34 -10.83 1.89
CA LEU A 118 8.02 -12.13 1.92
C LEU A 118 9.10 -12.18 2.99
N SER A 119 9.94 -11.15 3.10
CA SER A 119 11.00 -11.09 4.09
C SER A 119 10.42 -11.11 5.51
N LEU A 120 9.35 -10.36 5.76
CA LEU A 120 8.66 -10.34 7.04
C LEU A 120 8.07 -11.72 7.36
N LEU A 121 7.38 -12.35 6.41
CA LEU A 121 6.78 -13.67 6.57
C LEU A 121 7.83 -14.74 6.90
N LEU A 122 8.92 -14.80 6.13
CA LEU A 122 10.00 -15.77 6.34
C LEU A 122 10.68 -15.57 7.69
N THR A 123 10.94 -14.33 8.07
CA THR A 123 11.56 -14.01 9.37
C THR A 123 10.67 -14.43 10.53
N LEU A 124 9.35 -14.18 10.43
CA LEU A 124 8.39 -14.59 11.46
C LEU A 124 8.30 -16.12 11.60
N ILE A 125 8.28 -16.84 10.48
CA ILE A 125 8.26 -18.31 10.49
C ILE A 125 9.55 -18.84 11.14
N ASN A 126 10.73 -18.34 10.74
CA ASN A 126 12.00 -18.79 11.26
C ASN A 126 12.14 -18.51 12.77
N ARG A 127 11.70 -17.34 13.23
CA ARG A 127 11.73 -17.01 14.67
C ARG A 127 10.82 -17.93 15.48
N ASN A 128 9.67 -18.31 14.93
CA ASN A 128 8.68 -19.13 15.64
C ASN A 128 8.96 -20.64 15.56
N GLN A 129 9.77 -21.10 14.60
CA GLN A 129 10.17 -22.52 14.48
C GLN A 129 11.30 -22.90 15.42
N ASN A 130 12.14 -21.94 15.85
CA ASN A 130 13.32 -22.20 16.67
C ASN A 130 13.00 -22.23 18.18
N ASP A 131 11.78 -21.95 18.59
CA ASP A 131 11.36 -21.90 20.00
C ASP A 131 10.54 -23.14 20.38
N ASP A 132 11.24 -24.28 20.54
CA ASP A 132 10.66 -25.50 21.12
C ASP A 132 10.16 -25.24 22.56
N GLY A 133 8.88 -24.88 22.69
CA GLY A 133 8.19 -24.74 23.98
C GLY A 133 7.99 -23.33 24.50
N PHE A 134 8.46 -22.29 23.83
CA PHE A 134 8.16 -20.90 24.20
C PHE A 134 6.89 -20.37 23.53
N PRO A 135 6.14 -19.46 24.20
CA PRO A 135 4.99 -18.83 23.57
C PRO A 135 5.42 -17.99 22.35
N ALA A 136 4.58 -17.97 21.32
CA ALA A 136 4.82 -17.19 20.10
C ALA A 136 5.21 -15.73 20.43
N GLU A 137 6.11 -15.15 19.62
CA GLU A 137 6.56 -13.76 19.76
C GLU A 137 5.37 -12.80 19.97
N PRO A 138 5.47 -11.81 20.89
CA PRO A 138 4.40 -10.82 21.09
C PRO A 138 4.02 -10.13 19.77
N GLY A 139 2.72 -10.11 19.47
CA GLY A 139 2.21 -9.54 18.21
C GLY A 139 2.35 -10.43 16.98
N PHE A 140 2.82 -11.70 17.12
CA PHE A 140 3.01 -12.62 15.99
C PHE A 140 1.81 -12.69 15.05
N LYS A 141 0.59 -12.86 15.59
CA LYS A 141 -0.63 -12.96 14.78
C LYS A 141 -0.87 -11.72 13.91
N GLY A 142 -0.64 -10.54 14.46
CA GLY A 142 -0.85 -9.30 13.71
C GLY A 142 0.26 -9.05 12.68
N LYS A 143 1.52 -9.34 13.01
CA LYS A 143 2.63 -9.29 12.05
C LYS A 143 2.41 -10.29 10.90
N LEU A 144 1.93 -11.50 11.21
CA LEU A 144 1.57 -12.51 10.21
C LEU A 144 0.42 -12.02 9.33
N THR A 145 -0.62 -11.43 9.91
CA THR A 145 -1.73 -10.86 9.16
C THR A 145 -1.24 -9.75 8.22
N SER A 146 -0.39 -8.83 8.71
CA SER A 146 0.22 -7.78 7.88
C SER A 146 0.98 -8.37 6.69
N SER A 147 1.84 -9.37 6.91
CA SER A 147 2.60 -9.97 5.81
C SER A 147 1.71 -10.65 4.76
N ILE A 148 0.61 -11.31 5.18
CA ILE A 148 -0.36 -11.93 4.27
C ILE A 148 -1.10 -10.85 3.45
N PHE A 149 -1.60 -9.78 4.09
CA PHE A 149 -2.24 -8.68 3.37
C PHE A 149 -1.27 -7.94 2.45
N GLY A 150 -0.01 -7.78 2.87
CA GLY A 150 1.05 -7.24 2.03
C GLY A 150 1.31 -8.08 0.77
N LEU A 151 1.30 -9.41 0.87
CA LEU A 151 1.40 -10.30 -0.30
C LEU A 151 0.18 -10.17 -1.23
N ILE A 152 -1.02 -10.12 -0.66
CA ILE A 152 -2.25 -9.95 -1.45
C ILE A 152 -2.20 -8.62 -2.22
N VAL A 153 -1.85 -7.52 -1.55
CA VAL A 153 -1.80 -6.21 -2.20
C VAL A 153 -0.69 -6.13 -3.24
N SER A 154 0.45 -6.81 -3.04
CA SER A 154 1.50 -6.87 -4.05
C SER A 154 0.97 -7.50 -5.35
N ILE A 155 0.24 -8.61 -5.27
CA ILE A 155 -0.38 -9.24 -6.45
C ILE A 155 -1.33 -8.27 -7.15
N ILE A 156 -2.13 -7.52 -6.40
CA ILE A 156 -3.07 -6.54 -6.97
C ILE A 156 -2.32 -5.40 -7.68
N TYR A 157 -1.19 -4.92 -7.13
CA TYR A 157 -0.33 -3.95 -7.82
C TYR A 157 0.27 -4.52 -9.11
N GLY A 158 0.66 -5.81 -9.11
CA GLY A 158 1.14 -6.49 -10.30
C GLY A 158 0.07 -6.57 -11.40
N ILE A 159 -1.16 -6.91 -11.05
CA ILE A 159 -2.30 -6.92 -11.99
C ILE A 159 -2.56 -5.51 -12.53
N ASP A 160 -2.57 -4.50 -11.67
CA ASP A 160 -2.80 -3.11 -12.05
C ASP A 160 -1.66 -2.57 -12.95
N ALA A 161 -0.41 -2.98 -12.71
CA ALA A 161 0.72 -2.68 -13.60
C ALA A 161 0.50 -3.26 -15.01
N CYS A 162 -0.01 -4.48 -15.12
CA CYS A 162 -0.35 -5.08 -16.43
C CYS A 162 -1.44 -4.30 -17.16
N PHE A 163 -2.49 -3.84 -16.46
CA PHE A 163 -3.54 -3.01 -17.06
C PHE A 163 -3.01 -1.64 -17.50
N SER A 164 -2.20 -1.00 -16.67
CA SER A 164 -1.56 0.28 -17.00
C SER A 164 -0.65 0.17 -18.22
N TYR A 165 0.13 -0.91 -18.32
CA TYR A 165 0.98 -1.20 -19.49
C TYR A 165 0.16 -1.39 -20.76
N GLN A 166 -0.93 -2.16 -20.70
CA GLN A 166 -1.83 -2.34 -21.85
C GLN A 166 -2.49 -1.03 -22.28
N SER A 167 -2.87 -0.19 -21.33
CA SER A 167 -3.45 1.13 -21.59
C SER A 167 -2.44 2.06 -22.28
N TYR A 168 -1.18 2.02 -21.83
CA TYR A 168 -0.08 2.79 -22.43
C TYR A 168 0.20 2.40 -23.88
N ILE A 169 0.28 1.08 -24.20
CA ILE A 169 0.56 0.63 -25.57
C ILE A 169 -0.58 0.97 -26.55
N LYS A 170 -1.83 1.00 -26.07
CA LYS A 170 -3.01 1.30 -26.90
C LYS A 170 -3.26 2.80 -27.10
N SER A 171 -2.51 3.65 -26.42
CA SER A 171 -2.59 5.11 -26.46
C SER A 171 -1.84 5.67 -27.66
#